data_1cc9e8e6b1a5321722f9c7be8074c21f
#
_entry.id   1cc9e8e6b1a5321722f9c7be8074c21f
#
_cell.length_a   1.000
_cell.length_b   1.000
_cell.length_c   1.000
_cell.angle_alpha   90.00
_cell.angle_beta   90.00
_cell.angle_gamma   90.00
#
_symmetry.space_group_name_H-M   'P 1'
#
loop_
_entity.id
_entity.type
_entity.pdbx_description
1 polymer ?
#
loop_
_entity_poly.entity_id
_entity_poly.type
_entity_poly.pdbx_seq_one_letter_code
_entity_poly.pdbx_strand_id
1 'polypeptide(L)'
;MKVYLPKREDKKEIGGGWTFTHNLIRALKDKVEFTGGWGSCDILFIPGCTMMDKEVVREAKSLGKKIVLRIDNVPRNSRNRNTSVSKLKLFSELADIVVYQSEWARRWIYPFTKKDGVVILNGADENIFKSQGDKMSNEGSPQYLYSRYNRDETKMWEMCWYNFQKIYYKNPKAHLWIVGRFSDNQREYKFDLFGGAEERYAYLGLVEDQEKMAQIYRGADYLVYPYVLDACSNVLVEAIMCGTKILYLGNGDNSALEILKVDKKELTLKTMGEKYLEVFEKII
;
A
#
# COMPACT_ATOMS: atom_id res chain seq x y z
N MET A 1 -8.18 17.89 -19.60
CA MET A 1 -8.07 16.42 -19.54
C MET A 1 -8.99 15.94 -18.43
N LYS A 2 -9.93 15.04 -18.78
CA LYS A 2 -10.94 14.49 -17.88
C LYS A 2 -10.60 13.05 -17.55
N VAL A 3 -10.41 12.74 -16.28
CA VAL A 3 -10.05 11.40 -15.82
C VAL A 3 -11.15 10.85 -14.90
N TYR A 4 -11.61 9.66 -15.18
CA TYR A 4 -12.46 8.92 -14.26
C TYR A 4 -11.63 7.87 -13.51
N LEU A 5 -11.84 7.81 -12.22
CA LEU A 5 -11.40 6.71 -11.37
C LEU A 5 -12.50 6.42 -10.34
N PRO A 6 -12.68 5.17 -9.93
CA PRO A 6 -13.73 4.82 -8.98
C PRO A 6 -13.49 5.57 -7.66
N LYS A 7 -14.53 6.28 -7.21
CA LYS A 7 -14.57 6.95 -5.91
C LYS A 7 -15.59 6.21 -5.06
N ARG A 8 -15.32 6.10 -3.78
CA ARG A 8 -16.33 5.72 -2.80
C ARG A 8 -16.68 6.93 -1.96
N GLU A 9 -17.95 7.15 -1.79
CA GLU A 9 -18.49 8.23 -0.96
C GLU A 9 -18.37 7.87 0.53
N ASP A 10 -18.38 6.56 0.84
CA ASP A 10 -18.25 6.07 2.23
C ASP A 10 -16.79 6.06 2.71
N LYS A 11 -16.50 6.95 3.65
CA LYS A 11 -15.19 7.09 4.32
C LYS A 11 -14.70 5.83 5.06
N LYS A 12 -15.45 4.75 5.09
CA LYS A 12 -15.20 3.55 5.91
C LYS A 12 -14.37 2.46 5.23
N GLU A 13 -14.01 2.59 3.96
CA GLU A 13 -13.23 1.57 3.30
C GLU A 13 -11.73 1.85 3.32
N ILE A 14 -11.07 1.18 4.24
CA ILE A 14 -9.64 1.19 4.42
C ILE A 14 -9.03 0.09 3.56
N GLY A 15 -8.11 0.46 2.71
CA GLY A 15 -7.35 -0.48 1.88
C GLY A 15 -6.39 0.26 0.95
N GLY A 16 -5.27 -0.38 0.64
CA GLY A 16 -4.18 0.25 -0.12
C GLY A 16 -4.62 0.88 -1.46
N GLY A 17 -5.58 0.26 -2.16
CA GLY A 17 -6.14 0.80 -3.40
C GLY A 17 -6.94 2.09 -3.19
N TRP A 18 -7.75 2.18 -2.14
CA TRP A 18 -8.53 3.38 -1.84
C TRP A 18 -7.65 4.52 -1.32
N THR A 19 -6.70 4.23 -0.43
CA THR A 19 -5.69 5.20 0.00
C THR A 19 -4.92 5.77 -1.19
N PHE A 20 -4.50 4.91 -2.11
CA PHE A 20 -3.86 5.34 -3.35
C PHE A 20 -4.75 6.26 -4.19
N THR A 21 -6.03 5.90 -4.39
CA THR A 21 -7.00 6.69 -5.16
C THR A 21 -7.16 8.10 -4.57
N HIS A 22 -7.34 8.20 -3.26
CA HIS A 22 -7.46 9.49 -2.58
C HIS A 22 -6.16 10.31 -2.70
N ASN A 23 -5.02 9.67 -2.56
CA ASN A 23 -3.72 10.30 -2.71
C ASN A 23 -3.51 10.83 -4.13
N LEU A 24 -3.87 10.06 -5.16
CA LEU A 24 -3.74 10.49 -6.55
C LEU A 24 -4.66 11.67 -6.87
N ILE A 25 -5.91 11.65 -6.41
CA ILE A 25 -6.83 12.78 -6.56
C ILE A 25 -6.23 14.02 -5.92
N ARG A 26 -5.72 13.92 -4.70
CA ARG A 26 -5.12 15.03 -3.97
C ARG A 26 -3.87 15.59 -4.67
N ALA A 27 -3.04 14.72 -5.23
CA ALA A 27 -1.85 15.12 -5.96
C ALA A 27 -2.15 15.87 -7.27
N LEU A 28 -3.28 15.56 -7.90
CA LEU A 28 -3.60 16.05 -9.25
C LEU A 28 -4.84 16.97 -9.31
N LYS A 29 -5.44 17.35 -8.18
CA LYS A 29 -6.70 18.11 -8.10
C LYS A 29 -6.71 19.42 -8.92
N ASP A 30 -5.55 20.08 -9.03
CA ASP A 30 -5.39 21.35 -9.72
C ASP A 30 -4.90 21.19 -11.18
N LYS A 31 -4.65 19.95 -11.62
CA LYS A 31 -4.08 19.63 -12.94
C LYS A 31 -5.02 18.78 -13.81
N VAL A 32 -5.93 18.04 -13.17
CA VAL A 32 -6.82 17.08 -13.81
C VAL A 32 -8.25 17.27 -13.32
N GLU A 33 -9.21 17.30 -14.23
CA GLU A 33 -10.64 17.24 -13.90
C GLU A 33 -11.04 15.78 -13.64
N PHE A 34 -11.38 15.47 -12.38
CA PHE A 34 -11.88 14.14 -12.02
C PHE A 34 -13.40 14.07 -12.18
N THR A 35 -13.87 13.25 -13.12
CA THR A 35 -15.30 13.13 -13.44
C THR A 35 -16.05 12.25 -12.44
N GLY A 36 -17.35 12.51 -12.26
CA GLY A 36 -18.23 11.70 -11.41
C GLY A 36 -18.63 10.36 -12.04
N GLY A 37 -18.53 10.23 -13.37
CA GLY A 37 -18.87 9.03 -14.12
C GLY A 37 -17.91 8.80 -15.29
N TRP A 38 -17.71 7.53 -15.64
CA TRP A 38 -16.77 7.14 -16.69
C TRP A 38 -17.22 7.55 -18.10
N GLY A 39 -18.51 7.75 -18.33
CA GLY A 39 -19.04 8.15 -19.65
C GLY A 39 -18.50 9.49 -20.14
N SER A 40 -18.20 10.43 -19.24
CA SER A 40 -17.74 11.78 -19.56
C SER A 40 -16.22 11.97 -19.53
N CYS A 41 -15.44 10.92 -19.25
CA CYS A 41 -13.99 11.01 -19.18
C CYS A 41 -13.31 10.87 -20.55
N ASP A 42 -12.09 11.39 -20.65
CA ASP A 42 -11.14 11.09 -21.73
C ASP A 42 -10.37 9.81 -21.40
N ILE A 43 -9.96 9.67 -20.12
CA ILE A 43 -9.20 8.56 -19.59
C ILE A 43 -10.00 7.83 -18.51
N LEU A 44 -10.17 6.51 -18.68
CA LEU A 44 -10.61 5.59 -17.66
C LEU A 44 -9.36 5.09 -16.90
N PHE A 45 -9.19 5.52 -15.65
CA PHE A 45 -8.11 5.04 -14.80
C PHE A 45 -8.59 3.91 -13.87
N ILE A 46 -7.92 2.77 -13.91
CA ILE A 46 -8.23 1.58 -13.12
C ILE A 46 -7.17 1.45 -12.01
N PRO A 47 -7.46 1.84 -10.74
CA PRO A 47 -6.49 1.80 -9.65
C PRO A 47 -6.09 0.38 -9.22
N GLY A 48 -6.92 -0.61 -9.55
CA GLY A 48 -6.72 -2.01 -9.29
C GLY A 48 -7.82 -2.86 -9.93
N CYS A 49 -7.50 -4.09 -10.31
CA CYS A 49 -8.44 -4.96 -11.04
C CYS A 49 -9.73 -5.28 -10.27
N THR A 50 -9.72 -5.21 -8.94
CA THR A 50 -10.91 -5.44 -8.09
C THR A 50 -11.83 -4.23 -8.00
N MET A 51 -11.37 -3.06 -8.42
CA MET A 51 -12.05 -1.78 -8.24
C MET A 51 -12.86 -1.36 -9.47
N MET A 52 -12.90 -2.19 -10.52
CA MET A 52 -13.61 -1.89 -11.75
C MET A 52 -14.29 -3.13 -12.31
N ASP A 53 -15.48 -2.95 -12.91
CA ASP A 53 -16.19 -4.02 -13.57
C ASP A 53 -15.69 -4.24 -15.01
N LYS A 54 -15.74 -5.49 -15.47
CA LYS A 54 -15.24 -5.89 -16.81
C LYS A 54 -16.05 -5.22 -17.91
N GLU A 55 -17.34 -5.10 -17.70
CA GLU A 55 -18.31 -4.52 -18.63
C GLU A 55 -18.00 -3.04 -18.86
N VAL A 56 -17.76 -2.29 -17.78
CA VAL A 56 -17.36 -0.88 -17.86
C VAL A 56 -16.07 -0.70 -18.67
N VAL A 57 -15.07 -1.55 -18.43
CA VAL A 57 -13.77 -1.46 -19.15
C VAL A 57 -13.95 -1.75 -20.65
N ARG A 58 -14.74 -2.78 -21.00
CA ARG A 58 -15.03 -3.12 -22.40
C ARG A 58 -15.80 -2.02 -23.11
N GLU A 59 -16.83 -1.50 -22.46
CA GLU A 59 -17.67 -0.44 -23.04
C GLU A 59 -16.84 0.85 -23.21
N ALA A 60 -16.07 1.25 -22.21
CA ALA A 60 -15.18 2.40 -22.32
C ALA A 60 -14.20 2.25 -23.51
N LYS A 61 -13.63 1.05 -23.69
CA LYS A 61 -12.73 0.76 -24.83
C LYS A 61 -13.45 0.86 -26.16
N SER A 62 -14.68 0.32 -26.26
CA SER A 62 -15.49 0.38 -27.49
C SER A 62 -15.90 1.80 -27.88
N LEU A 63 -16.03 2.70 -26.90
CA LEU A 63 -16.28 4.12 -27.08
C LEU A 63 -15.02 4.96 -27.30
N GLY A 64 -13.85 4.31 -27.51
CA GLY A 64 -12.59 4.97 -27.81
C GLY A 64 -11.93 5.67 -26.60
N LYS A 65 -12.40 5.43 -25.38
CA LYS A 65 -11.77 5.98 -24.18
C LYS A 65 -10.37 5.42 -24.01
N LYS A 66 -9.43 6.25 -23.54
CA LYS A 66 -8.10 5.79 -23.16
C LYS A 66 -8.16 5.09 -21.81
N ILE A 67 -7.43 4.01 -21.68
CA ILE A 67 -7.44 3.16 -20.46
C ILE A 67 -6.05 3.10 -19.86
N VAL A 68 -5.91 3.50 -18.61
CA VAL A 68 -4.71 3.32 -17.80
C VAL A 68 -5.02 2.31 -16.70
N LEU A 69 -4.28 1.21 -16.67
CA LEU A 69 -4.39 0.18 -15.65
C LEU A 69 -3.21 0.27 -14.67
N ARG A 70 -3.49 0.53 -13.40
CA ARG A 70 -2.52 0.31 -12.33
C ARG A 70 -2.67 -1.12 -11.81
N ILE A 71 -1.56 -1.81 -11.72
CA ILE A 71 -1.51 -3.15 -11.13
C ILE A 71 -1.18 -3.02 -9.65
N ASP A 72 -2.20 -3.18 -8.81
CA ASP A 72 -2.15 -2.95 -7.37
C ASP A 72 -1.74 -4.17 -6.55
N ASN A 73 -1.67 -5.34 -7.17
CA ASN A 73 -1.48 -6.58 -6.44
C ASN A 73 -0.86 -7.69 -7.30
N VAL A 74 -0.03 -8.51 -6.67
CA VAL A 74 0.41 -9.77 -7.27
C VAL A 74 -0.72 -10.79 -7.14
N PRO A 75 -1.13 -11.47 -8.23
CA PRO A 75 -2.18 -12.47 -8.19
C PRO A 75 -1.87 -13.58 -7.18
N ARG A 76 -2.85 -13.93 -6.33
CA ARG A 76 -2.71 -14.99 -5.32
C ARG A 76 -4.06 -15.56 -4.92
N ASN A 77 -4.07 -16.82 -4.53
CA ASN A 77 -5.29 -17.56 -4.15
C ASN A 77 -5.73 -17.31 -2.69
N SER A 78 -4.87 -16.73 -1.84
CA SER A 78 -5.12 -16.56 -0.41
C SER A 78 -6.26 -15.59 -0.05
N ARG A 79 -6.74 -14.84 -1.02
CA ARG A 79 -7.94 -14.03 -0.87
C ARG A 79 -9.01 -14.56 -1.82
N ASN A 80 -10.11 -15.02 -1.29
CA ASN A 80 -11.30 -15.43 -2.05
C ASN A 80 -11.95 -14.22 -2.78
N ARG A 81 -11.12 -13.44 -3.45
CA ARG A 81 -11.48 -12.28 -4.27
C ARG A 81 -11.28 -12.68 -5.71
N ASN A 82 -12.25 -12.45 -6.57
CA ASN A 82 -12.26 -12.66 -8.03
C ASN A 82 -11.13 -11.91 -8.80
N THR A 83 -9.96 -11.78 -8.23
CA THR A 83 -8.74 -11.32 -8.89
C THR A 83 -8.09 -12.48 -9.61
N SER A 84 -8.82 -13.07 -10.52
CA SER A 84 -8.24 -14.12 -11.35
C SER A 84 -7.21 -13.49 -12.28
N VAL A 85 -6.17 -14.24 -12.57
CA VAL A 85 -5.18 -13.93 -13.62
C VAL A 85 -5.89 -13.55 -14.92
N SER A 86 -7.05 -14.17 -15.21
CA SER A 86 -7.88 -13.87 -16.39
C SER A 86 -8.41 -12.43 -16.42
N LYS A 87 -8.83 -11.87 -15.26
CA LYS A 87 -9.28 -10.47 -15.18
C LYS A 87 -8.11 -9.50 -15.38
N LEU A 88 -6.96 -9.83 -14.80
CA LEU A 88 -5.74 -9.06 -14.98
C LEU A 88 -5.28 -9.05 -16.44
N LYS A 89 -5.28 -10.20 -17.11
CA LYS A 89 -4.98 -10.31 -18.54
C LYS A 89 -5.92 -9.45 -19.37
N LEU A 90 -7.23 -9.62 -19.20
CA LEU A 90 -8.22 -8.85 -19.94
C LEU A 90 -8.01 -7.35 -19.81
N PHE A 91 -7.80 -6.86 -18.58
CA PHE A 91 -7.59 -5.43 -18.35
C PHE A 91 -6.27 -4.95 -18.93
N SER A 92 -5.22 -5.76 -18.86
CA SER A 92 -3.94 -5.43 -19.48
C SER A 92 -4.03 -5.37 -21.00
N GLU A 93 -4.77 -6.28 -21.64
CA GLU A 93 -5.02 -6.26 -23.10
C GLU A 93 -5.77 -5.01 -23.53
N LEU A 94 -6.79 -4.59 -22.77
CA LEU A 94 -7.60 -3.41 -23.09
C LEU A 94 -6.91 -2.08 -22.74
N ALA A 95 -5.97 -2.08 -21.80
CA ALA A 95 -5.27 -0.88 -21.38
C ALA A 95 -4.37 -0.31 -22.48
N ASP A 96 -4.35 1.00 -22.63
CA ASP A 96 -3.40 1.71 -23.47
C ASP A 96 -2.03 1.78 -22.79
N ILE A 97 -2.02 2.03 -21.47
CA ILE A 97 -0.81 1.97 -20.62
C ILE A 97 -1.09 1.15 -19.37
N VAL A 98 -0.08 0.34 -18.98
CA VAL A 98 -0.04 -0.37 -17.70
C VAL A 98 0.98 0.31 -16.78
N VAL A 99 0.61 0.52 -15.52
CA VAL A 99 1.48 1.05 -14.47
C VAL A 99 1.73 -0.02 -13.42
N TYR A 100 2.98 -0.40 -13.27
CA TYR A 100 3.46 -1.28 -12.20
C TYR A 100 3.93 -0.45 -11.00
N GLN A 101 3.78 -0.98 -9.79
CA GLN A 101 4.14 -0.25 -8.59
C GLN A 101 5.62 -0.41 -8.19
N SER A 102 6.36 -1.31 -8.83
CA SER A 102 7.80 -1.55 -8.65
C SER A 102 8.34 -2.38 -9.80
N GLU A 103 9.64 -2.37 -10.02
CA GLU A 103 10.28 -3.26 -11.00
C GLU A 103 10.13 -4.74 -10.57
N TRP A 104 10.15 -5.00 -9.27
CA TRP A 104 9.84 -6.33 -8.75
C TRP A 104 8.44 -6.78 -9.16
N ALA A 105 7.42 -5.95 -8.95
CA ALA A 105 6.04 -6.26 -9.35
C ALA A 105 5.93 -6.45 -10.87
N ARG A 106 6.61 -5.63 -11.68
CA ARG A 106 6.67 -5.77 -13.14
C ARG A 106 7.23 -7.12 -13.54
N ARG A 107 8.39 -7.53 -13.01
CA ARG A 107 8.99 -8.84 -13.31
C ARG A 107 8.08 -10.02 -12.95
N TRP A 108 7.40 -9.94 -11.80
CA TRP A 108 6.50 -11.01 -11.34
C TRP A 108 5.19 -11.11 -12.13
N ILE A 109 4.67 -9.99 -12.63
CA ILE A 109 3.35 -9.93 -13.25
C ILE A 109 3.41 -9.99 -14.76
N TYR A 110 4.47 -9.50 -15.38
CA TYR A 110 4.67 -9.53 -16.84
C TYR A 110 4.44 -10.92 -17.47
N PRO A 111 4.89 -12.05 -16.89
CA PRO A 111 4.63 -13.37 -17.47
C PRO A 111 3.14 -13.69 -17.67
N PHE A 112 2.27 -13.08 -16.87
CA PHE A 112 0.81 -13.28 -16.96
C PHE A 112 0.14 -12.30 -17.91
N THR A 113 0.57 -11.05 -17.94
CA THR A 113 -0.07 -9.99 -18.72
C THR A 113 0.51 -9.87 -20.13
N LYS A 114 1.79 -10.22 -20.31
CA LYS A 114 2.57 -10.01 -21.54
C LYS A 114 2.51 -8.55 -22.03
N LYS A 115 2.17 -7.61 -21.16
CA LYS A 115 2.05 -6.19 -21.43
C LYS A 115 3.14 -5.44 -20.70
N ASP A 116 4.00 -4.76 -21.42
CA ASP A 116 4.97 -3.85 -20.83
C ASP A 116 4.30 -2.56 -20.35
N GLY A 117 4.98 -1.81 -19.50
CA GLY A 117 4.42 -0.60 -18.92
C GLY A 117 5.47 0.22 -18.18
N VAL A 118 5.01 1.27 -17.53
CA VAL A 118 5.85 2.13 -16.71
C VAL A 118 5.85 1.71 -15.25
N VAL A 119 6.89 2.05 -14.52
CA VAL A 119 6.96 1.82 -13.06
C VAL A 119 6.78 3.14 -12.33
N ILE A 120 5.79 3.20 -11.45
CA ILE A 120 5.53 4.35 -10.58
C ILE A 120 5.32 3.83 -9.15
N LEU A 121 6.25 4.14 -8.26
CA LEU A 121 6.15 3.81 -6.84
C LEU A 121 4.99 4.56 -6.18
N ASN A 122 4.43 4.00 -5.11
CA ASN A 122 3.47 4.74 -4.28
C ASN A 122 4.17 5.91 -3.59
N GLY A 123 3.47 7.03 -3.46
CA GLY A 123 3.90 8.20 -2.71
C GLY A 123 3.12 8.37 -1.42
N ALA A 124 3.79 8.90 -0.39
CA ALA A 124 3.17 9.38 0.83
C ALA A 124 3.15 10.93 0.84
N ASP A 125 2.15 11.50 1.52
CA ASP A 125 2.08 12.96 1.66
C ASP A 125 3.24 13.48 2.51
N GLU A 126 4.15 14.18 1.87
CA GLU A 126 5.36 14.74 2.47
C GLU A 126 5.10 15.83 3.52
N ASN A 127 3.88 16.37 3.55
CA ASN A 127 3.48 17.31 4.60
C ASN A 127 3.11 16.60 5.89
N ILE A 128 2.59 15.40 5.81
CA ILE A 128 2.16 14.53 6.91
C ILE A 128 3.28 13.58 7.32
N PHE A 129 3.74 12.76 6.37
CA PHE A 129 4.78 11.76 6.61
C PHE A 129 6.16 12.35 6.38
N LYS A 130 6.72 12.92 7.42
CA LYS A 130 8.06 13.52 7.45
C LYS A 130 8.73 13.23 8.79
N SER A 131 10.04 13.34 8.84
CA SER A 131 10.83 13.01 10.05
C SER A 131 10.66 14.03 11.19
N GLN A 132 10.16 15.23 10.88
CA GLN A 132 9.88 16.28 11.83
C GLN A 132 8.41 16.27 12.25
N GLY A 133 8.13 16.67 13.49
CA GLY A 133 6.78 16.80 14.04
C GLY A 133 6.61 15.99 15.32
N ASP A 134 5.38 15.97 15.83
CA ASP A 134 5.04 15.26 17.05
C ASP A 134 5.28 13.76 16.92
N LYS A 135 5.69 13.15 18.04
CA LYS A 135 5.95 11.72 18.18
C LYS A 135 5.03 11.13 19.24
N MET A 136 4.55 9.93 19.01
CA MET A 136 3.96 9.13 20.06
C MET A 136 5.04 8.77 21.10
N SER A 137 4.70 8.89 22.39
CA SER A 137 5.62 8.55 23.48
C SER A 137 5.94 7.06 23.48
N ASN A 138 7.23 6.72 23.58
CA ASN A 138 7.70 5.36 23.61
C ASN A 138 7.36 4.69 24.96
N GLU A 139 7.01 3.42 24.90
CA GLU A 139 6.78 2.57 26.08
C GLU A 139 7.96 1.64 26.36
N GLY A 140 8.91 1.53 25.41
CA GLY A 140 10.10 0.72 25.53
C GLY A 140 11.32 1.32 24.83
N SER A 141 12.48 0.66 24.99
CA SER A 141 13.73 1.06 24.38
C SER A 141 14.54 -0.17 23.94
N PRO A 142 14.56 -0.50 22.65
CA PRO A 142 13.91 0.22 21.53
C PRO A 142 12.41 -0.06 21.43
N GLN A 143 11.69 0.89 20.79
CA GLN A 143 10.30 0.75 20.43
C GLN A 143 10.16 0.19 19.01
N TYR A 144 9.48 -0.94 18.90
CA TYR A 144 9.15 -1.57 17.62
C TYR A 144 7.71 -1.28 17.23
N LEU A 145 7.44 -1.30 15.94
CA LEU A 145 6.10 -1.15 15.36
C LEU A 145 5.85 -2.27 14.36
N TYR A 146 4.70 -2.92 14.46
CA TYR A 146 4.12 -3.72 13.39
C TYR A 146 2.85 -3.05 12.91
N SER A 147 2.76 -2.72 11.64
CA SER A 147 1.61 -2.01 11.06
C SER A 147 0.83 -2.89 10.09
N ARG A 148 -0.48 -2.60 9.97
CA ARG A 148 -1.42 -3.30 9.09
C ARG A 148 -1.67 -4.77 9.41
N TYR A 149 -1.82 -5.11 10.67
CA TYR A 149 -2.37 -6.42 10.98
C TYR A 149 -3.74 -6.59 10.32
N ASN A 150 -3.90 -7.68 9.58
CA ASN A 150 -5.16 -8.16 9.03
C ASN A 150 -5.05 -9.68 8.80
N ARG A 151 -6.16 -10.31 8.33
CA ARG A 151 -6.21 -11.74 8.03
C ARG A 151 -5.33 -12.19 6.85
N ASP A 152 -4.63 -11.29 6.22
CA ASP A 152 -3.78 -11.59 5.07
C ASP A 152 -2.47 -12.23 5.52
N GLU A 153 -2.34 -13.52 5.28
CA GLU A 153 -1.16 -14.31 5.63
C GLU A 153 0.14 -13.71 5.06
N THR A 154 0.07 -13.01 3.93
CA THR A 154 1.25 -12.35 3.34
C THR A 154 1.79 -11.20 4.19
N LYS A 155 1.07 -10.78 5.22
CA LYS A 155 1.54 -9.79 6.21
C LYS A 155 2.40 -10.43 7.29
N MET A 156 2.44 -11.77 7.34
CA MET A 156 3.39 -12.55 8.13
C MET A 156 3.45 -12.11 9.61
N TRP A 157 2.28 -12.00 10.26
CA TRP A 157 2.21 -11.62 11.67
C TRP A 157 3.04 -12.54 12.56
N GLU A 158 2.94 -13.84 12.35
CA GLU A 158 3.63 -14.86 13.13
C GLU A 158 5.16 -14.69 13.03
N MET A 159 5.67 -14.31 11.87
CA MET A 159 7.09 -14.01 11.68
C MET A 159 7.49 -12.74 12.46
N CYS A 160 6.66 -11.71 12.45
CA CYS A 160 6.88 -10.51 13.26
C CYS A 160 6.98 -10.87 14.74
N TRP A 161 5.97 -11.57 15.25
CA TRP A 161 5.90 -11.95 16.66
C TRP A 161 7.08 -12.82 17.09
N TYR A 162 7.38 -13.86 16.33
CA TYR A 162 8.53 -14.75 16.62
C TYR A 162 9.87 -14.01 16.68
N ASN A 163 10.11 -13.10 15.75
CA ASN A 163 11.34 -12.32 15.76
C ASN A 163 11.36 -11.31 16.91
N PHE A 164 10.22 -10.69 17.23
CA PHE A 164 10.13 -9.80 18.38
C PHE A 164 10.40 -10.53 19.69
N GLN A 165 9.90 -11.76 19.89
CA GLN A 165 10.23 -12.56 21.06
C GLN A 165 11.75 -12.76 21.23
N LYS A 166 12.45 -13.07 20.15
CA LYS A 166 13.93 -13.19 20.19
C LYS A 166 14.61 -11.87 20.59
N ILE A 167 14.06 -10.74 20.15
CA ILE A 167 14.57 -9.42 20.54
C ILE A 167 14.31 -9.18 22.02
N TYR A 168 13.09 -9.43 22.48
CA TYR A 168 12.71 -9.25 23.87
C TYR A 168 13.54 -10.10 24.84
N TYR A 169 13.82 -11.37 24.51
CA TYR A 169 14.69 -12.21 25.33
C TYR A 169 16.10 -11.63 25.54
N LYS A 170 16.60 -10.89 24.54
CA LYS A 170 17.91 -10.23 24.61
C LYS A 170 17.84 -8.85 25.26
N ASN A 171 16.74 -8.19 25.15
CA ASN A 171 16.49 -6.87 25.70
C ASN A 171 15.05 -6.76 26.22
N PRO A 172 14.81 -7.05 27.52
CA PRO A 172 13.46 -6.97 28.12
C PRO A 172 12.86 -5.56 28.18
N LYS A 173 13.63 -4.52 27.80
CA LYS A 173 13.11 -3.16 27.66
C LYS A 173 12.49 -2.89 26.28
N ALA A 174 12.64 -3.80 25.33
CA ALA A 174 12.01 -3.68 24.02
C ALA A 174 10.51 -3.79 24.12
N HIS A 175 9.78 -2.96 23.38
CA HIS A 175 8.32 -2.96 23.35
C HIS A 175 7.81 -2.94 21.92
N LEU A 176 6.64 -3.56 21.65
CA LEU A 176 6.03 -3.65 20.33
C LEU A 176 4.68 -2.96 20.27
N TRP A 177 4.55 -1.94 19.46
CA TRP A 177 3.26 -1.42 19.05
C TRP A 177 2.68 -2.22 17.89
N ILE A 178 1.39 -2.51 17.95
CA ILE A 178 0.67 -3.26 16.92
C ILE A 178 -0.48 -2.42 16.42
N VAL A 179 -0.45 -2.06 15.14
CA VAL A 179 -1.50 -1.32 14.45
C VAL A 179 -2.19 -2.21 13.42
N GLY A 180 -3.52 -2.23 13.44
CA GLY A 180 -4.31 -2.98 12.45
C GLY A 180 -5.65 -3.44 12.99
N ARG A 181 -6.38 -4.21 12.17
CA ARG A 181 -7.70 -4.70 12.53
C ARG A 181 -7.64 -6.19 12.85
N PHE A 182 -7.79 -6.54 14.12
CA PHE A 182 -8.09 -7.90 14.54
C PHE A 182 -9.62 -8.10 14.55
N SER A 183 -10.11 -9.26 14.14
CA SER A 183 -11.41 -9.70 14.57
C SER A 183 -11.29 -10.18 16.03
N ASP A 184 -12.34 -10.03 16.82
CA ASP A 184 -12.32 -10.35 18.26
C ASP A 184 -11.79 -11.77 18.52
N ASN A 185 -12.28 -12.77 17.80
CA ASN A 185 -11.82 -14.17 17.91
C ASN A 185 -10.34 -14.38 17.51
N GLN A 186 -9.78 -13.55 16.62
CA GLN A 186 -8.38 -13.66 16.24
C GLN A 186 -7.44 -12.93 17.21
N ARG A 187 -7.94 -11.91 17.89
CA ARG A 187 -7.21 -11.21 18.94
C ARG A 187 -6.91 -12.17 20.09
N GLU A 188 -7.94 -12.81 20.65
CA GLU A 188 -7.79 -13.80 21.71
C GLU A 188 -6.85 -14.93 21.27
N TYR A 189 -7.11 -15.58 20.14
CA TYR A 189 -6.30 -16.68 19.66
C TYR A 189 -4.82 -16.31 19.45
N LYS A 190 -4.53 -15.14 18.91
CA LYS A 190 -3.13 -14.76 18.58
C LYS A 190 -2.34 -14.19 19.75
N PHE A 191 -3.01 -13.56 20.70
CA PHE A 191 -2.35 -13.02 21.89
C PHE A 191 -2.29 -14.02 23.04
N ASP A 192 -3.31 -14.84 23.22
CA ASP A 192 -3.32 -15.87 24.27
C ASP A 192 -2.38 -17.04 23.97
N LEU A 193 -2.21 -17.42 22.70
CA LEU A 193 -1.21 -18.43 22.32
C LEU A 193 0.24 -18.04 22.70
N PHE A 194 0.52 -16.75 22.78
CA PHE A 194 1.83 -16.22 23.09
C PHE A 194 1.99 -15.76 24.55
N GLY A 195 0.98 -16.12 25.38
CA GLY A 195 0.97 -16.11 26.85
C GLY A 195 1.33 -14.78 27.50
N GLY A 196 0.36 -14.15 28.14
CA GLY A 196 0.52 -13.22 29.26
C GLY A 196 1.65 -12.20 29.18
N ALA A 197 1.87 -11.59 28.02
CA ALA A 197 3.01 -10.73 27.81
C ALA A 197 2.56 -9.28 27.53
N GLU A 198 1.51 -8.85 28.26
CA GLU A 198 0.91 -7.51 28.07
C GLU A 198 1.94 -6.38 28.28
N GLU A 199 2.94 -6.61 29.12
CA GLU A 199 4.03 -5.65 29.34
C GLU A 199 4.98 -5.51 28.14
N ARG A 200 4.88 -6.39 27.13
CA ARG A 200 5.78 -6.41 25.97
C ARG A 200 5.24 -5.72 24.74
N TYR A 201 3.93 -5.51 24.69
CA TYR A 201 3.27 -4.92 23.54
C TYR A 201 2.05 -4.08 23.89
N ALA A 202 1.74 -3.12 23.02
CA ALA A 202 0.46 -2.42 23.04
C ALA A 202 -0.25 -2.57 21.69
N TYR A 203 -1.53 -2.96 21.74
CA TYR A 203 -2.40 -2.99 20.58
C TYR A 203 -3.11 -1.64 20.43
N LEU A 204 -2.70 -0.85 19.43
CA LEU A 204 -3.21 0.49 19.18
C LEU A 204 -4.51 0.50 18.35
N GLY A 205 -4.95 -0.67 17.89
CA GLY A 205 -6.14 -0.79 17.06
C GLY A 205 -5.94 -0.28 15.64
N LEU A 206 -7.06 0.01 14.97
CA LEU A 206 -7.07 0.57 13.63
C LEU A 206 -6.88 2.08 13.72
N VAL A 207 -5.82 2.58 13.09
CA VAL A 207 -5.52 4.01 12.99
C VAL A 207 -5.84 4.47 11.57
N GLU A 208 -6.91 5.27 11.44
CA GLU A 208 -7.37 5.83 10.16
C GLU A 208 -6.80 7.22 9.90
N ASP A 209 -6.52 7.95 10.95
CA ASP A 209 -5.94 9.29 10.90
C ASP A 209 -4.47 9.22 10.48
N GLN A 210 -4.14 9.89 9.37
CA GLN A 210 -2.79 9.90 8.82
C GLN A 210 -1.78 10.65 9.71
N GLU A 211 -2.19 11.74 10.35
CA GLU A 211 -1.33 12.48 11.28
C GLU A 211 -0.99 11.64 12.51
N LYS A 212 -2.00 10.98 13.09
CA LYS A 212 -1.78 10.04 14.20
C LYS A 212 -0.87 8.88 13.78
N MET A 213 -1.05 8.36 12.55
CA MET A 213 -0.18 7.29 12.03
C MET A 213 1.26 7.79 11.86
N ALA A 214 1.45 9.03 11.39
CA ALA A 214 2.76 9.64 11.27
C ALA A 214 3.44 9.85 12.64
N GLN A 215 2.67 10.23 13.68
CA GLN A 215 3.18 10.31 15.06
C GLN A 215 3.67 8.96 15.58
N ILE A 216 2.93 7.89 15.27
CA ILE A 216 3.31 6.50 15.62
C ILE A 216 4.59 6.11 14.90
N TYR A 217 4.70 6.35 13.58
CA TYR A 217 5.93 6.08 12.85
C TYR A 217 7.13 6.84 13.44
N ARG A 218 6.98 8.15 13.69
CA ARG A 218 8.05 8.97 14.29
C ARG A 218 8.43 8.56 15.71
N GLY A 219 7.49 7.97 16.46
CA GLY A 219 7.72 7.45 17.80
C GLY A 219 8.42 6.08 17.83
N ALA A 220 8.29 5.29 16.77
CA ALA A 220 8.91 3.98 16.69
C ALA A 220 10.38 4.08 16.22
N ASP A 221 11.28 3.35 16.89
CA ASP A 221 12.66 3.20 16.43
C ASP A 221 12.76 2.30 15.20
N TYR A 222 11.91 1.25 15.14
CA TYR A 222 11.93 0.26 14.08
C TYR A 222 10.51 -0.11 13.62
N LEU A 223 10.29 -0.10 12.30
CA LEU A 223 9.17 -0.84 11.70
C LEU A 223 9.61 -2.28 11.43
N VAL A 224 8.95 -3.25 12.04
CA VAL A 224 9.12 -4.67 11.70
C VAL A 224 8.36 -4.95 10.41
N TYR A 225 9.09 -5.30 9.36
CA TYR A 225 8.52 -5.48 8.02
C TYR A 225 8.77 -6.91 7.49
N PRO A 226 7.85 -7.84 7.75
CA PRO A 226 7.97 -9.24 7.33
C PRO A 226 7.24 -9.56 6.01
N TYR A 227 6.63 -8.58 5.34
CA TYR A 227 5.73 -8.79 4.20
C TYR A 227 6.44 -9.44 3.01
N VAL A 228 5.78 -10.41 2.37
CA VAL A 228 6.39 -11.22 1.31
C VAL A 228 5.86 -10.92 -0.10
N LEU A 229 4.61 -10.53 -0.25
CA LEU A 229 3.99 -10.29 -1.57
C LEU A 229 3.29 -8.93 -1.59
N ASP A 230 4.07 -7.87 -1.58
CA ASP A 230 3.55 -6.50 -1.67
C ASP A 230 4.18 -5.80 -2.89
N ALA A 231 3.37 -5.27 -3.78
CA ALA A 231 3.84 -4.65 -5.01
C ALA A 231 4.55 -3.30 -4.74
N CYS A 232 4.05 -2.53 -3.78
CA CYS A 232 4.65 -1.33 -3.19
C CYS A 232 3.88 -0.95 -1.93
N SER A 233 4.46 -1.19 -0.77
CA SER A 233 3.78 -1.00 0.51
C SER A 233 3.70 0.46 0.92
N ASN A 234 2.48 1.00 1.09
CA ASN A 234 2.29 2.34 1.67
C ASN A 234 2.90 2.43 3.07
N VAL A 235 2.76 1.37 3.89
CA VAL A 235 3.34 1.30 5.24
C VAL A 235 4.85 1.51 5.22
N LEU A 236 5.54 0.88 4.26
CA LEU A 236 6.99 1.01 4.12
C LEU A 236 7.36 2.43 3.69
N VAL A 237 6.67 2.97 2.69
CA VAL A 237 6.88 4.33 2.18
C VAL A 237 6.66 5.36 3.29
N GLU A 238 5.55 5.28 3.99
CA GLU A 238 5.18 6.19 5.10
C GLU A 238 6.22 6.15 6.24
N ALA A 239 6.67 4.95 6.64
CA ALA A 239 7.68 4.79 7.68
C ALA A 239 9.03 5.36 7.28
N ILE A 240 9.47 5.12 6.03
CA ILE A 240 10.73 5.68 5.49
C ILE A 240 10.67 7.21 5.48
N MET A 241 9.55 7.79 5.05
CA MET A 241 9.35 9.24 5.03
C MET A 241 9.41 9.83 6.45
N CYS A 242 8.85 9.14 7.44
CA CYS A 242 8.91 9.53 8.86
C CYS A 242 10.29 9.32 9.49
N GLY A 243 11.22 8.64 8.83
CA GLY A 243 12.56 8.39 9.35
C GLY A 243 12.66 7.16 10.28
N THR A 244 11.61 6.36 10.36
CA THR A 244 11.60 5.09 11.10
C THR A 244 12.56 4.10 10.44
N LYS A 245 13.41 3.45 11.21
CA LYS A 245 14.30 2.39 10.70
C LYS A 245 13.49 1.16 10.31
N ILE A 246 13.89 0.47 9.26
CA ILE A 246 13.17 -0.71 8.78
C ILE A 246 13.92 -1.99 9.20
N LEU A 247 13.27 -2.79 10.03
CA LEU A 247 13.70 -4.16 10.31
C LEU A 247 13.04 -5.09 9.30
N TYR A 248 13.70 -5.26 8.15
CA TYR A 248 13.23 -6.13 7.08
C TYR A 248 13.48 -7.59 7.43
N LEU A 249 12.44 -8.40 7.46
CA LEU A 249 12.48 -9.84 7.79
C LEU A 249 12.21 -10.74 6.56
N GLY A 250 12.00 -10.17 5.39
CA GLY A 250 11.75 -10.94 4.18
C GLY A 250 12.99 -11.65 3.68
N ASN A 251 12.80 -12.78 3.01
CA ASN A 251 13.86 -13.53 2.35
C ASN A 251 13.84 -13.27 0.84
N GLY A 252 14.97 -12.85 0.30
CA GLY A 252 15.15 -12.74 -1.15
C GLY A 252 14.53 -11.51 -1.79
N ASP A 253 14.24 -11.64 -3.09
CA ASP A 253 13.76 -10.56 -3.95
C ASP A 253 12.35 -10.11 -3.58
N ASN A 254 12.18 -8.82 -3.28
CA ASN A 254 10.92 -8.22 -2.88
C ASN A 254 10.93 -6.72 -3.24
N SER A 255 9.77 -6.13 -3.48
CA SER A 255 9.62 -4.68 -3.71
C SER A 255 10.19 -3.82 -2.59
N ALA A 256 10.21 -4.32 -1.35
CA ALA A 256 10.80 -3.61 -0.22
C ALA A 256 12.29 -3.31 -0.42
N LEU A 257 13.07 -4.24 -0.98
CA LEU A 257 14.50 -4.04 -1.25
C LEU A 257 14.75 -2.99 -2.32
N GLU A 258 13.81 -2.82 -3.23
CA GLU A 258 13.84 -1.74 -4.23
C GLU A 258 13.52 -0.40 -3.56
N ILE A 259 12.43 -0.32 -2.79
CA ILE A 259 11.97 0.90 -2.12
C ILE A 259 13.02 1.43 -1.12
N LEU A 260 13.71 0.54 -0.40
CA LEU A 260 14.75 0.91 0.56
C LEU A 260 15.99 1.56 -0.08
N LYS A 261 16.16 1.44 -1.40
CA LYS A 261 17.32 1.98 -2.15
C LYS A 261 17.02 3.30 -2.84
N VAL A 262 15.75 3.71 -2.96
CA VAL A 262 15.41 4.95 -3.66
C VAL A 262 15.53 6.18 -2.77
N ASP A 263 15.77 7.33 -3.37
CA ASP A 263 15.74 8.62 -2.66
C ASP A 263 14.31 8.88 -2.14
N LYS A 264 14.20 9.47 -0.96
CA LYS A 264 12.91 9.85 -0.37
C LYS A 264 12.08 10.76 -1.28
N LYS A 265 12.70 11.55 -2.14
CA LYS A 265 12.02 12.39 -3.13
C LYS A 265 11.14 11.59 -4.08
N GLU A 266 11.56 10.36 -4.41
CA GLU A 266 10.80 9.45 -5.27
C GLU A 266 9.55 8.88 -4.58
N LEU A 267 9.50 8.98 -3.25
CA LEU A 267 8.45 8.44 -2.41
C LEU A 267 7.43 9.52 -1.97
N THR A 268 7.50 10.73 -2.52
CA THR A 268 6.55 11.80 -2.21
C THR A 268 5.27 11.66 -3.01
N LEU A 269 4.17 12.16 -2.45
CA LEU A 269 2.89 12.25 -3.13
C LEU A 269 3.00 13.12 -4.39
N LYS A 270 3.77 14.20 -4.31
CA LYS A 270 4.04 15.11 -5.43
C LYS A 270 4.70 14.37 -6.60
N THR A 271 5.82 13.68 -6.37
CA THR A 271 6.54 12.93 -7.42
C THR A 271 5.68 11.83 -8.04
N MET A 272 4.93 11.09 -7.21
CA MET A 272 3.98 10.11 -7.72
C MET A 272 2.94 10.77 -8.64
N GLY A 273 2.35 11.88 -8.23
CA GLY A 273 1.36 12.61 -9.03
C GLY A 273 1.93 13.10 -10.35
N GLU A 274 3.12 13.69 -10.35
CA GLU A 274 3.80 14.16 -11.57
C GLU A 274 4.01 13.03 -12.58
N LYS A 275 4.48 11.88 -12.14
CA LYS A 275 4.64 10.69 -13.01
C LYS A 275 3.31 10.18 -13.58
N TYR A 276 2.22 10.21 -12.80
CA TYR A 276 0.90 9.86 -13.33
C TYR A 276 0.38 10.89 -14.32
N LEU A 277 0.65 12.17 -14.10
CA LEU A 277 0.30 13.22 -15.04
C LEU A 277 0.99 13.01 -16.41
N GLU A 278 2.30 12.72 -16.40
CA GLU A 278 3.05 12.38 -17.62
C GLU A 278 2.44 11.18 -18.37
N VAL A 279 1.99 10.15 -17.63
CA VAL A 279 1.31 8.99 -18.22
C VAL A 279 0.00 9.41 -18.88
N PHE A 280 -0.79 10.28 -18.25
CA PHE A 280 -2.05 10.75 -18.79
C PHE A 280 -1.86 11.64 -20.03
N GLU A 281 -0.89 12.54 -20.00
CA GLU A 281 -0.56 13.44 -21.11
C GLU A 281 -0.05 12.68 -22.35
N LYS A 282 0.66 11.58 -22.13
CA LYS A 282 1.22 10.76 -23.23
C LYS A 282 0.18 10.05 -24.07
N ILE A 283 -1.02 9.81 -23.55
CA ILE A 283 -2.04 8.98 -24.21
C ILE A 283 -3.22 9.76 -24.80
N ILE A 284 -3.31 11.06 -24.53
CA ILE A 284 -4.27 11.96 -25.13
C ILE A 284 -3.68 12.60 -26.39
#